data_84e83433a81c79ae6b169d1d68d7e64a
#
_entry.id   84e83433a81c79ae6b169d1d68d7e64a
#
_cell.length_a   1.000
_cell.length_b   1.000
_cell.length_c   1.000
_cell.angle_alpha   90.00
_cell.angle_beta   90.00
_cell.angle_gamma   90.00
#
_symmetry.space_group_name_H-M   'P 1'
#
loop_
_entity.id
_entity.type
_entity.pdbx_description
1 polymer ?
#
loop_
_entity_poly.entity_id
_entity_poly.type
_entity_poly.pdbx_seq_one_letter_code
_entity_poly.pdbx_strand_id
1 'polypeptide(L)'
;MNFLSKTSFFLLLISIIPLNAQNYETRQKNLEAQKISLKKEINQINSLITESRKKSKNLSNELEDLQLKISVRDKLINVNNSQLNNLTNIIFNQTEKITDLETDLIELKNEYQKIIYNSYKKRSTEMKLMFLFASENINQAFKRFQYFKQYSKFRKKQADKIVLIQKQITQKIDSLEIRKKEKQTIIQENRYVKKSLTEEKNQQNYLFKNLIKNQKNYASEINKKEKQTRLIDNEIKKLIRLAIAESNKNNNSTNFALTPEGRLISTNFQANKGRLPWPVKEGVIIRRFGTQRHPVVRTTTINSNGISIATSPNSVAYSVFDGEVLSVYGFSGGNPGVLIRHGKYISNYQNLSSIFVKKGDKIQANDEIGIVFTNESTGKTVLKFNVFNEMKPENPNIWLDK
;
A
#
# COMPACT_ATOMS: atom_id res chain seq x y z
N MET A 1 0.99 33.92 52.82
CA MET A 1 0.67 32.51 52.47
C MET A 1 -0.28 32.55 51.29
N ASN A 2 0.04 31.97 50.16
CA ASN A 2 -0.65 31.78 48.88
C ASN A 2 0.09 32.33 47.66
N PHE A 3 1.30 31.80 47.42
CA PHE A 3 2.05 32.07 46.20
C PHE A 3 2.62 30.76 45.53
N LEU A 4 2.17 29.59 45.97
CA LEU A 4 2.73 28.30 45.57
C LEU A 4 1.79 27.43 44.70
N SER A 5 0.58 27.89 44.34
CA SER A 5 -0.37 27.02 43.62
C SER A 5 -0.55 27.30 42.12
N LYS A 6 0.08 28.34 41.58
CA LYS A 6 -0.08 28.68 40.15
C LYS A 6 1.05 28.19 39.22
N THR A 7 2.17 27.69 39.76
CA THR A 7 3.30 27.20 38.95
C THR A 7 3.22 25.71 38.63
N SER A 8 2.36 24.94 39.30
CA SER A 8 2.24 23.48 39.07
C SER A 8 1.30 23.11 37.92
N PHE A 9 0.43 24.04 37.47
CA PHE A 9 -0.54 23.74 36.39
C PHE A 9 0.01 23.92 34.99
N PHE A 10 1.20 24.57 34.84
CA PHE A 10 1.79 24.85 33.52
C PHE A 10 2.70 23.75 32.98
N LEU A 11 3.03 22.74 33.81
CA LEU A 11 3.93 21.64 33.44
C LEU A 11 3.22 20.42 32.87
N LEU A 12 1.89 20.35 32.95
CA LEU A 12 1.08 19.21 32.46
C LEU A 12 0.52 19.38 31.05
N LEU A 13 0.72 20.55 30.43
CA LEU A 13 0.20 20.86 29.10
C LEU A 13 1.19 20.60 27.94
N ILE A 14 2.39 20.06 28.23
CA ILE A 14 3.43 19.79 27.21
C ILE A 14 3.35 18.37 26.63
N SER A 15 2.49 17.49 27.13
CA SER A 15 2.42 16.10 26.66
C SER A 15 1.24 15.76 25.75
N ILE A 16 0.46 16.72 25.30
CA ILE A 16 -0.49 16.50 24.20
C ILE A 16 0.22 16.86 22.88
N ILE A 17 1.29 16.10 22.54
CA ILE A 17 1.78 16.03 21.16
C ILE A 17 0.58 15.54 20.33
N PRO A 18 0.20 16.23 19.26
CA PRO A 18 -1.00 15.88 18.52
C PRO A 18 -0.85 14.52 17.87
N LEU A 19 -1.46 13.50 18.46
CA LEU A 19 -1.62 12.16 17.89
C LEU A 19 -2.12 12.24 16.43
N ASN A 20 -2.87 13.30 16.10
CA ASN A 20 -3.41 13.55 14.77
C ASN A 20 -2.36 13.90 13.71
N ALA A 21 -1.31 14.67 14.04
CA ALA A 21 -0.29 15.04 13.04
C ALA A 21 0.55 13.83 12.60
N GLN A 22 0.89 12.95 13.53
CA GLN A 22 1.62 11.71 13.26
C GLN A 22 0.77 10.74 12.42
N ASN A 23 -0.54 10.74 12.60
CA ASN A 23 -1.47 9.95 11.81
C ASN A 23 -1.53 10.44 10.34
N TYR A 24 -1.56 11.76 10.09
CA TYR A 24 -1.60 12.30 8.74
C TYR A 24 -0.31 12.04 7.95
N GLU A 25 0.87 12.16 8.57
CA GLU A 25 2.16 11.87 7.92
C GLU A 25 2.29 10.38 7.57
N THR A 26 1.93 9.49 8.47
CA THR A 26 1.92 8.05 8.22
C THR A 26 0.95 7.70 7.09
N ARG A 27 -0.24 8.31 7.09
CA ARG A 27 -1.23 8.13 6.03
C ARG A 27 -0.70 8.61 4.68
N GLN A 28 0.00 9.74 4.64
CA GLN A 28 0.59 10.26 3.41
C GLN A 28 1.61 9.29 2.82
N LYS A 29 2.51 8.73 3.64
CA LYS A 29 3.50 7.72 3.19
C LYS A 29 2.81 6.48 2.62
N ASN A 30 1.76 5.99 3.26
CA ASN A 30 1.01 4.83 2.78
C ASN A 30 0.31 5.11 1.42
N LEU A 31 -0.27 6.30 1.26
CA LEU A 31 -0.88 6.71 0.00
C LEU A 31 0.16 6.87 -1.12
N GLU A 32 1.35 7.38 -0.81
CA GLU A 32 2.45 7.49 -1.76
C GLU A 32 2.95 6.11 -2.21
N ALA A 33 3.11 5.16 -1.29
CA ALA A 33 3.44 3.78 -1.63
C ALA A 33 2.39 3.13 -2.55
N GLN A 34 1.10 3.33 -2.26
CA GLN A 34 0.00 2.87 -3.12
C GLN A 34 0.04 3.52 -4.51
N LYS A 35 0.32 4.81 -4.58
CA LYS A 35 0.46 5.54 -5.85
C LYS A 35 1.59 4.99 -6.70
N ILE A 36 2.76 4.74 -6.10
CA ILE A 36 3.93 4.16 -6.79
C ILE A 36 3.57 2.76 -7.31
N SER A 37 2.92 1.92 -6.50
CA SER A 37 2.46 0.60 -6.92
C SER A 37 1.50 0.66 -8.11
N LEU A 38 0.50 1.55 -8.07
CA LEU A 38 -0.45 1.73 -9.18
C LEU A 38 0.21 2.28 -10.45
N LYS A 39 1.20 3.18 -10.34
CA LYS A 39 1.99 3.63 -11.49
C LYS A 39 2.80 2.48 -12.11
N LYS A 40 3.41 1.63 -11.29
CA LYS A 40 4.11 0.42 -11.75
C LYS A 40 3.15 -0.53 -12.45
N GLU A 41 1.97 -0.78 -11.89
CA GLU A 41 0.91 -1.60 -12.50
C GLU A 41 0.46 -1.05 -13.86
N ILE A 42 0.26 0.27 -14.00
CA ILE A 42 -0.07 0.91 -15.28
C ILE A 42 1.03 0.67 -16.33
N ASN A 43 2.30 0.81 -15.94
CA ASN A 43 3.42 0.60 -16.86
C ASN A 43 3.52 -0.87 -17.30
N GLN A 44 3.32 -1.82 -16.40
CA GLN A 44 3.27 -3.26 -16.73
C GLN A 44 2.10 -3.57 -17.68
N ILE A 45 0.93 -3.00 -17.44
CA ILE A 45 -0.23 -3.16 -18.36
C ILE A 45 0.10 -2.58 -19.73
N ASN A 46 0.71 -1.40 -19.80
CA ASN A 46 1.09 -0.80 -21.08
C ASN A 46 2.08 -1.68 -21.88
N SER A 47 3.09 -2.28 -21.22
CA SER A 47 4.03 -3.19 -21.89
C SER A 47 3.33 -4.44 -22.39
N LEU A 48 2.46 -5.05 -21.58
CA LEU A 48 1.67 -6.23 -21.97
C LEU A 48 0.72 -5.94 -23.13
N ILE A 49 0.05 -4.78 -23.13
CA ILE A 49 -0.81 -4.34 -24.26
C ILE A 49 0.01 -4.19 -25.54
N THR A 50 1.18 -3.55 -25.46
CA THR A 50 2.03 -3.31 -26.63
C THR A 50 2.50 -4.63 -27.24
N GLU A 51 2.87 -5.59 -26.40
CA GLU A 51 3.32 -6.91 -26.84
C GLU A 51 2.17 -7.76 -27.42
N SER A 52 1.01 -7.73 -26.77
CA SER A 52 -0.21 -8.40 -27.25
C SER A 52 -0.67 -7.85 -28.59
N ARG A 53 -0.62 -6.53 -28.81
CA ARG A 53 -1.02 -5.88 -30.08
C ARG A 53 -0.10 -6.27 -31.26
N LYS A 54 1.19 -6.49 -31.02
CA LYS A 54 2.12 -6.95 -32.06
C LYS A 54 1.76 -8.33 -32.62
N LYS A 55 1.14 -9.18 -31.78
CA LYS A 55 0.85 -10.59 -32.09
C LYS A 55 -0.60 -10.88 -32.44
N SER A 56 -1.54 -10.05 -31.99
CA SER A 56 -2.98 -10.28 -32.21
C SER A 56 -3.78 -8.99 -32.41
N LYS A 57 -4.61 -8.97 -33.44
CA LYS A 57 -5.62 -7.92 -33.69
C LYS A 57 -7.01 -8.28 -33.12
N ASN A 58 -7.06 -9.08 -32.05
CA ASN A 58 -8.35 -9.50 -31.47
C ASN A 58 -8.96 -8.38 -30.62
N LEU A 59 -10.08 -7.84 -31.11
CA LEU A 59 -10.83 -6.73 -30.51
C LEU A 59 -11.29 -7.01 -29.07
N SER A 60 -11.61 -8.27 -28.75
CA SER A 60 -12.02 -8.66 -27.40
C SER A 60 -10.87 -8.52 -26.39
N ASN A 61 -9.66 -8.94 -26.77
CA ASN A 61 -8.47 -8.83 -25.93
C ASN A 61 -8.08 -7.35 -25.72
N GLU A 62 -8.20 -6.53 -26.76
CA GLU A 62 -7.92 -5.10 -26.65
C GLU A 62 -8.90 -4.39 -25.71
N LEU A 63 -10.17 -4.77 -25.72
CA LEU A 63 -11.17 -4.25 -24.78
C LEU A 63 -10.92 -4.70 -23.34
N GLU A 64 -10.54 -5.96 -23.10
CA GLU A 64 -10.18 -6.45 -21.76
C GLU A 64 -8.99 -5.68 -21.18
N ASP A 65 -7.95 -5.50 -21.99
CA ASP A 65 -6.72 -4.80 -21.60
C ASP A 65 -7.02 -3.31 -21.28
N LEU A 66 -7.84 -2.68 -22.12
CA LEU A 66 -8.26 -1.29 -21.92
C LEU A 66 -9.16 -1.12 -20.68
N GLN A 67 -10.05 -2.09 -20.41
CA GLN A 67 -10.87 -2.10 -19.19
C GLN A 67 -9.98 -2.24 -17.93
N LEU A 68 -8.96 -3.09 -17.96
CA LEU A 68 -8.02 -3.23 -16.87
C LEU A 68 -7.28 -1.91 -16.62
N LYS A 69 -6.75 -1.30 -17.67
CA LYS A 69 -6.03 -0.01 -17.60
C LYS A 69 -6.91 1.10 -17.02
N ILE A 70 -8.17 1.21 -17.48
CA ILE A 70 -9.16 2.15 -16.97
C ILE A 70 -9.39 1.92 -15.47
N SER A 71 -9.55 0.66 -15.04
CA SER A 71 -9.82 0.35 -13.63
C SER A 71 -8.66 0.75 -12.71
N VAL A 72 -7.42 0.59 -13.16
CA VAL A 72 -6.24 0.98 -12.38
C VAL A 72 -6.07 2.50 -12.34
N ARG A 73 -6.38 3.20 -13.45
CA ARG A 73 -6.39 4.67 -13.46
C ARG A 73 -7.46 5.27 -12.56
N ASP A 74 -8.66 4.68 -12.50
CA ASP A 74 -9.70 5.11 -11.56
C ASP A 74 -9.22 4.97 -10.11
N LYS A 75 -8.53 3.87 -9.76
CA LYS A 75 -7.92 3.72 -8.43
C LYS A 75 -6.85 4.77 -8.17
N LEU A 76 -5.97 5.05 -9.15
CA LEU A 76 -4.93 6.07 -9.03
C LEU A 76 -5.53 7.46 -8.78
N ILE A 77 -6.62 7.82 -9.47
CA ILE A 77 -7.35 9.07 -9.22
C ILE A 77 -7.88 9.12 -7.79
N ASN A 78 -8.43 8.02 -7.26
CA ASN A 78 -8.95 7.97 -5.91
C ASN A 78 -7.82 8.12 -4.87
N VAL A 79 -6.67 7.49 -5.09
CA VAL A 79 -5.48 7.66 -4.25
C VAL A 79 -4.98 9.11 -4.29
N ASN A 80 -4.86 9.72 -5.48
CA ASN A 80 -4.48 11.11 -5.62
C ASN A 80 -5.44 12.06 -4.90
N ASN A 81 -6.76 11.84 -5.01
CA ASN A 81 -7.76 12.62 -4.28
C ASN A 81 -7.61 12.47 -2.76
N SER A 82 -7.33 11.25 -2.28
CA SER A 82 -7.08 10.99 -0.86
C SER A 82 -5.80 11.68 -0.37
N GLN A 83 -4.74 11.71 -1.19
CA GLN A 83 -3.52 12.47 -0.90
C GLN A 83 -3.78 13.98 -0.82
N LEU A 84 -4.55 14.52 -1.78
CA LEU A 84 -4.91 15.95 -1.79
C LEU A 84 -5.69 16.35 -0.53
N ASN A 85 -6.65 15.54 -0.12
CA ASN A 85 -7.41 15.79 1.11
C ASN A 85 -6.49 15.73 2.34
N ASN A 86 -5.62 14.72 2.42
CA ASN A 86 -4.68 14.57 3.51
C ASN A 86 -3.69 15.76 3.59
N LEU A 87 -3.12 16.18 2.46
CA LEU A 87 -2.23 17.36 2.39
C LEU A 87 -2.96 18.65 2.75
N THR A 88 -4.24 18.77 2.39
CA THR A 88 -5.05 19.92 2.79
C THR A 88 -5.15 20.03 4.31
N ASN A 89 -5.40 18.90 4.98
CA ASN A 89 -5.47 18.86 6.44
C ASN A 89 -4.10 19.14 7.10
N ILE A 90 -3.01 18.59 6.54
CA ILE A 90 -1.64 18.88 7.02
C ILE A 90 -1.34 20.37 6.91
N ILE A 91 -1.62 20.98 5.75
CA ILE A 91 -1.41 22.40 5.49
C ILE A 91 -2.22 23.26 6.46
N PHE A 92 -3.50 22.92 6.66
CA PHE A 92 -4.37 23.63 7.61
C PHE A 92 -3.81 23.60 9.03
N ASN A 93 -3.48 22.41 9.54
CA ASN A 93 -2.94 22.25 10.89
C ASN A 93 -1.58 22.91 11.08
N GLN A 94 -0.73 22.92 10.03
CA GLN A 94 0.56 23.64 10.09
C GLN A 94 0.37 25.14 10.10
N THR A 95 -0.57 25.66 9.32
CA THR A 95 -0.88 27.10 9.28
C THR A 95 -1.39 27.57 10.64
N GLU A 96 -2.30 26.84 11.26
CA GLU A 96 -2.82 27.13 12.60
C GLU A 96 -1.68 27.21 13.63
N LYS A 97 -0.78 26.20 13.65
CA LYS A 97 0.37 26.19 14.55
C LYS A 97 1.36 27.34 14.30
N ILE A 98 1.51 27.79 13.07
CA ILE A 98 2.35 28.98 12.76
C ILE A 98 1.70 30.22 13.36
N THR A 99 0.39 30.40 13.18
CA THR A 99 -0.37 31.54 13.71
C THR A 99 -0.29 31.58 15.26
N ASP A 100 -0.41 30.43 15.93
CA ASP A 100 -0.26 30.35 17.38
C ASP A 100 1.14 30.79 17.83
N LEU A 101 2.19 30.26 17.18
CA LEU A 101 3.58 30.63 17.47
C LEU A 101 3.87 32.10 17.19
N GLU A 102 3.29 32.69 16.16
CA GLU A 102 3.42 34.13 15.84
C GLU A 102 2.76 34.98 16.92
N THR A 103 1.59 34.57 17.42
CA THR A 103 0.90 35.24 18.52
C THR A 103 1.74 35.18 19.79
N ASP A 104 2.22 34.00 20.18
CA ASP A 104 3.10 33.81 21.33
C ASP A 104 4.38 34.66 21.21
N LEU A 105 4.95 34.74 19.99
CA LEU A 105 6.14 35.55 19.73
C LEU A 105 5.89 37.04 19.92
N ILE A 106 4.73 37.53 19.49
CA ILE A 106 4.35 38.95 19.65
C ILE A 106 4.20 39.27 21.14
N GLU A 107 3.51 38.42 21.91
CA GLU A 107 3.36 38.59 23.36
C GLU A 107 4.74 38.60 24.05
N LEU A 108 5.57 37.62 23.75
CA LEU A 108 6.90 37.48 24.33
C LEU A 108 7.83 38.67 23.99
N LYS A 109 7.75 39.22 22.77
CA LYS A 109 8.48 40.42 22.36
C LYS A 109 8.00 41.65 23.11
N ASN A 110 6.69 41.81 23.31
CA ASN A 110 6.11 42.90 24.05
C ASN A 110 6.54 42.89 25.54
N GLU A 111 6.55 41.73 26.15
CA GLU A 111 7.04 41.52 27.51
C GLU A 111 8.54 41.85 27.60
N TYR A 112 9.34 41.32 26.66
CA TYR A 112 10.77 41.56 26.61
C TYR A 112 11.10 43.08 26.39
N GLN A 113 10.34 43.76 25.53
CA GLN A 113 10.47 45.20 25.31
C GLN A 113 10.27 45.97 26.61
N LYS A 114 9.25 45.64 27.42
CA LYS A 114 9.02 46.26 28.75
C LYS A 114 10.21 46.01 29.68
N ILE A 115 10.76 44.78 29.69
CA ILE A 115 11.93 44.44 30.49
C ILE A 115 13.15 45.26 30.07
N ILE A 116 13.42 45.40 28.77
CA ILE A 116 14.55 46.14 28.25
C ILE A 116 14.40 47.63 28.54
N TYR A 117 13.20 48.19 28.29
CA TYR A 117 12.91 49.60 28.59
C TYR A 117 13.16 49.95 30.05
N ASN A 118 12.62 49.13 30.98
CA ASN A 118 12.83 49.34 32.42
C ASN A 118 14.29 49.18 32.83
N SER A 119 15.03 48.27 32.19
CA SER A 119 16.46 48.07 32.41
C SER A 119 17.28 49.24 31.90
N TYR A 120 16.92 49.81 30.75
CA TYR A 120 17.56 50.98 30.18
C TYR A 120 17.38 52.20 31.06
N LYS A 121 16.18 52.46 31.55
CA LYS A 121 15.85 53.55 32.45
C LYS A 121 16.65 53.49 33.75
N LYS A 122 17.00 52.25 34.24
CA LYS A 122 17.74 52.00 35.50
C LYS A 122 19.17 51.54 35.24
N ARG A 123 19.81 51.93 34.12
CA ARG A 123 21.12 51.40 33.69
C ARG A 123 22.32 51.98 34.42
N SER A 124 22.14 53.10 35.17
CA SER A 124 23.25 53.74 35.86
C SER A 124 23.96 52.79 36.79
N THR A 125 25.29 52.66 36.65
CA THR A 125 26.12 51.83 37.50
C THR A 125 26.09 52.30 38.93
N GLU A 126 26.04 53.63 39.10
CA GLU A 126 25.90 54.28 40.41
C GLU A 126 24.59 53.87 41.10
N MET A 127 23.48 53.84 40.40
CA MET A 127 22.19 53.44 40.95
C MET A 127 22.20 51.96 41.38
N LYS A 128 22.89 51.09 40.63
CA LYS A 128 23.07 49.67 41.03
C LYS A 128 23.94 49.51 42.26
N LEU A 129 25.02 50.27 42.32
CA LEU A 129 25.91 50.30 43.48
C LEU A 129 25.15 50.90 44.70
N MET A 130 24.46 52.00 44.50
CA MET A 130 23.62 52.58 45.60
C MET A 130 22.60 51.57 46.14
N PHE A 131 21.97 50.80 45.23
CA PHE A 131 20.99 49.78 45.66
C PHE A 131 21.67 48.66 46.48
N LEU A 132 22.91 48.29 46.18
CA LEU A 132 23.68 47.31 46.96
C LEU A 132 24.16 47.89 48.28
N PHE A 133 24.67 49.11 48.27
CA PHE A 133 25.25 49.75 49.49
C PHE A 133 24.15 50.30 50.45
N ALA A 134 22.92 50.55 49.95
CA ALA A 134 21.78 50.87 50.80
C ALA A 134 21.23 49.65 51.59
N SER A 135 22.01 48.59 51.74
CA SER A 135 21.65 47.41 52.51
C SER A 135 22.00 47.61 53.97
N GLU A 136 21.12 47.18 54.87
CA GLU A 136 21.34 47.29 56.33
C GLU A 136 22.38 46.34 56.86
N ASN A 137 22.63 45.24 56.12
CA ASN A 137 23.63 44.23 56.48
C ASN A 137 24.14 43.44 55.27
N ILE A 138 25.24 42.69 55.47
CA ILE A 138 25.92 41.93 54.40
C ILE A 138 24.97 40.89 53.80
N ASN A 139 24.14 40.23 54.57
CA ASN A 139 23.19 39.20 54.09
C ASN A 139 22.18 39.81 53.14
N GLN A 140 21.71 41.04 53.42
CA GLN A 140 20.77 41.77 52.56
C GLN A 140 21.47 42.19 51.25
N ALA A 141 22.72 42.68 51.31
CA ALA A 141 23.51 43.03 50.13
C ALA A 141 23.71 41.79 49.25
N PHE A 142 24.04 40.61 49.82
CA PHE A 142 24.17 39.38 49.11
C PHE A 142 22.87 38.92 48.43
N LYS A 143 21.72 39.04 49.10
CA LYS A 143 20.39 38.75 48.51
C LYS A 143 20.10 39.70 47.34
N ARG A 144 20.37 40.99 47.43
CA ARG A 144 20.19 41.98 46.37
C ARG A 144 21.08 41.67 45.16
N PHE A 145 22.32 41.24 45.38
CA PHE A 145 23.22 40.77 44.33
C PHE A 145 22.69 39.50 43.63
N GLN A 146 22.15 38.53 44.37
CA GLN A 146 21.56 37.37 43.80
C GLN A 146 20.30 37.70 42.93
N TYR A 147 19.48 38.67 43.33
CA TYR A 147 18.38 39.15 42.50
C TYR A 147 18.87 39.76 41.17
N PHE A 148 19.95 40.54 41.14
CA PHE A 148 20.52 41.03 39.88
C PHE A 148 20.99 39.89 38.98
N LYS A 149 21.64 38.90 39.54
CA LYS A 149 22.10 37.70 38.81
C LYS A 149 20.91 36.88 38.23
N GLN A 150 19.88 36.68 39.03
CA GLN A 150 18.65 35.99 38.58
C GLN A 150 17.92 36.81 37.50
N TYR A 151 17.81 38.10 37.67
CA TYR A 151 17.18 38.98 36.67
C TYR A 151 17.94 39.00 35.35
N SER A 152 19.26 39.05 35.40
CA SER A 152 20.11 38.98 34.19
C SER A 152 19.94 37.61 33.47
N LYS A 153 19.93 36.49 34.24
CA LYS A 153 19.65 35.17 33.68
C LYS A 153 18.26 35.06 33.09
N PHE A 154 17.25 35.66 33.75
CA PHE A 154 15.88 35.69 33.24
C PHE A 154 15.78 36.41 31.90
N ARG A 155 16.38 37.62 31.79
CA ARG A 155 16.47 38.39 30.53
C ARG A 155 17.10 37.57 29.41
N LYS A 156 18.23 36.91 29.67
CA LYS A 156 18.91 36.06 28.70
C LYS A 156 18.00 34.95 28.23
N LYS A 157 17.34 34.23 29.16
CA LYS A 157 16.38 33.18 28.85
C LYS A 157 15.23 33.68 27.98
N GLN A 158 14.70 34.85 28.21
CA GLN A 158 13.63 35.42 27.38
C GLN A 158 14.12 35.77 25.96
N ALA A 159 15.32 36.33 25.81
CA ALA A 159 15.94 36.58 24.51
C ALA A 159 16.18 35.25 23.75
N ASP A 160 16.74 34.26 24.40
CA ASP A 160 17.00 32.93 23.82
C ASP A 160 15.67 32.27 23.38
N LYS A 161 14.61 32.40 24.17
CA LYS A 161 13.27 31.92 23.83
C LYS A 161 12.69 32.58 22.59
N ILE A 162 12.85 33.89 22.45
CA ILE A 162 12.42 34.64 21.24
C ILE A 162 13.14 34.12 20.00
N VAL A 163 14.48 33.94 20.06
CA VAL A 163 15.26 33.41 18.95
C VAL A 163 14.82 31.97 18.59
N LEU A 164 14.57 31.15 19.59
CA LEU A 164 14.13 29.77 19.40
C LEU A 164 12.76 29.72 18.68
N ILE A 165 11.78 30.50 19.15
CA ILE A 165 10.45 30.54 18.51
C ILE A 165 10.55 31.07 17.08
N GLN A 166 11.34 32.13 16.83
CA GLN A 166 11.56 32.62 15.48
C GLN A 166 12.12 31.52 14.55
N LYS A 167 13.11 30.78 15.02
CA LYS A 167 13.68 29.64 14.26
C LYS A 167 12.64 28.57 13.98
N GLN A 168 11.80 28.25 14.97
CA GLN A 168 10.73 27.27 14.80
C GLN A 168 9.69 27.72 13.76
N ILE A 169 9.29 29.01 13.77
CA ILE A 169 8.39 29.59 12.79
C ILE A 169 8.99 29.46 11.37
N THR A 170 10.25 29.88 11.18
CA THR A 170 10.92 29.78 9.88
C THR A 170 10.92 28.33 9.37
N GLN A 171 11.34 27.37 10.19
CA GLN A 171 11.36 25.95 9.80
C GLN A 171 9.97 25.43 9.43
N LYS A 172 8.92 25.89 10.14
CA LYS A 172 7.54 25.48 9.82
C LYS A 172 7.05 26.11 8.52
N ILE A 173 7.39 27.36 8.24
CA ILE A 173 7.07 28.05 6.98
C ILE A 173 7.73 27.31 5.80
N ASP A 174 9.02 26.99 5.90
CA ASP A 174 9.73 26.24 4.87
C ASP A 174 9.06 24.88 4.59
N SER A 175 8.72 24.16 5.66
CA SER A 175 7.99 22.90 5.55
C SER A 175 6.61 23.08 4.91
N LEU A 176 5.88 24.15 5.25
CA LEU A 176 4.57 24.46 4.69
C LEU A 176 4.65 24.74 3.18
N GLU A 177 5.69 25.45 2.74
CA GLU A 177 5.89 25.72 1.31
C GLU A 177 6.19 24.45 0.51
N ILE A 178 7.00 23.54 1.06
CA ILE A 178 7.24 22.23 0.47
C ILE A 178 5.92 21.47 0.29
N ARG A 179 5.06 21.44 1.34
CA ARG A 179 3.76 20.75 1.27
C ARG A 179 2.79 21.40 0.27
N LYS A 180 2.78 22.73 0.15
CA LYS A 180 2.00 23.43 -0.88
C LYS A 180 2.45 23.05 -2.29
N LYS A 181 3.76 22.99 -2.52
CA LYS A 181 4.34 22.60 -3.81
C LYS A 181 4.00 21.14 -4.15
N GLU A 182 4.12 20.23 -3.18
CA GLU A 182 3.71 18.83 -3.32
C GLU A 182 2.23 18.71 -3.73
N LYS A 183 1.34 19.44 -3.03
CA LYS A 183 -0.09 19.48 -3.36
C LYS A 183 -0.33 19.96 -4.80
N GLN A 184 0.38 20.99 -5.24
CA GLN A 184 0.26 21.53 -6.60
C GLN A 184 0.69 20.50 -7.65
N THR A 185 1.77 19.76 -7.40
CA THR A 185 2.26 18.69 -8.28
C THR A 185 1.21 17.59 -8.41
N ILE A 186 0.60 17.15 -7.31
CA ILE A 186 -0.45 16.12 -7.35
C ILE A 186 -1.69 16.61 -8.12
N ILE A 187 -2.07 17.89 -8.00
CA ILE A 187 -3.16 18.47 -8.78
C ILE A 187 -2.88 18.36 -10.29
N GLN A 188 -1.66 18.70 -10.72
CA GLN A 188 -1.28 18.61 -12.15
C GLN A 188 -1.29 17.16 -12.63
N GLU A 189 -0.70 16.25 -11.87
CA GLU A 189 -0.72 14.82 -12.17
C GLU A 189 -2.17 14.30 -12.29
N ASN A 190 -3.04 14.67 -11.35
CA ASN A 190 -4.43 14.23 -11.34
C ASN A 190 -5.21 14.73 -12.57
N ARG A 191 -4.93 15.95 -13.02
CA ARG A 191 -5.48 16.50 -14.29
C ARG A 191 -5.05 15.66 -15.49
N TYR A 192 -3.75 15.33 -15.58
CA TYR A 192 -3.21 14.50 -16.65
C TYR A 192 -3.83 13.09 -16.65
N VAL A 193 -3.90 12.45 -15.47
CA VAL A 193 -4.49 11.10 -15.33
C VAL A 193 -5.99 11.12 -15.72
N LYS A 194 -6.75 12.15 -15.32
CA LYS A 194 -8.17 12.30 -15.70
C LYS A 194 -8.34 12.49 -17.21
N LYS A 195 -7.49 13.28 -17.86
CA LYS A 195 -7.50 13.45 -19.31
C LYS A 195 -7.27 12.12 -20.02
N SER A 196 -6.20 11.41 -19.67
CA SER A 196 -5.88 10.09 -20.22
C SER A 196 -7.01 9.07 -19.99
N LEU A 197 -7.63 9.08 -18.81
CA LEU A 197 -8.78 8.22 -18.51
C LEU A 197 -9.98 8.51 -19.43
N THR A 198 -10.24 9.78 -19.72
CA THR A 198 -11.32 10.16 -20.65
C THR A 198 -11.06 9.67 -22.07
N GLU A 199 -9.81 9.81 -22.54
CA GLU A 199 -9.38 9.32 -23.85
C GLU A 199 -9.51 7.79 -23.93
N GLU A 200 -9.09 7.07 -22.91
CA GLU A 200 -9.21 5.61 -22.83
C GLU A 200 -10.70 5.15 -22.79
N LYS A 201 -11.54 5.85 -22.05
CA LYS A 201 -12.99 5.57 -22.03
C LYS A 201 -13.66 5.81 -23.40
N ASN A 202 -13.25 6.84 -24.11
CA ASN A 202 -13.74 7.11 -25.45
C ASN A 202 -13.29 6.02 -26.44
N GLN A 203 -12.03 5.61 -26.40
CA GLN A 203 -11.51 4.48 -27.17
C GLN A 203 -12.26 3.19 -26.85
N GLN A 204 -12.49 2.90 -25.57
CA GLN A 204 -13.26 1.73 -25.13
C GLN A 204 -14.66 1.73 -25.71
N ASN A 205 -15.36 2.85 -25.69
CA ASN A 205 -16.70 2.98 -26.22
C ASN A 205 -16.74 2.77 -27.75
N TYR A 206 -15.73 3.28 -28.47
CA TYR A 206 -15.60 3.06 -29.91
C TYR A 206 -15.39 1.57 -30.24
N LEU A 207 -14.46 0.92 -29.56
CA LEU A 207 -14.19 -0.51 -29.74
C LEU A 207 -15.40 -1.37 -29.35
N PHE A 208 -16.10 -1.00 -28.29
CA PHE A 208 -17.31 -1.68 -27.82
C PHE A 208 -18.45 -1.62 -28.87
N LYS A 209 -18.67 -0.45 -29.48
CA LYS A 209 -19.66 -0.32 -30.58
C LYS A 209 -19.32 -1.24 -31.76
N ASN A 210 -18.05 -1.37 -32.11
CA ASN A 210 -17.61 -2.26 -33.19
C ASN A 210 -17.77 -3.74 -32.81
N LEU A 211 -17.60 -4.10 -31.54
CA LEU A 211 -17.78 -5.46 -31.05
C LEU A 211 -19.24 -5.88 -31.01
N ILE A 212 -20.16 -4.98 -30.67
CA ILE A 212 -21.63 -5.27 -30.66
C ILE A 212 -22.11 -5.74 -32.02
N LYS A 213 -21.57 -5.22 -33.13
CA LYS A 213 -21.90 -5.67 -34.49
C LYS A 213 -21.66 -7.17 -34.72
N ASN A 214 -20.72 -7.76 -33.93
CA ASN A 214 -20.36 -9.19 -34.01
C ASN A 214 -20.70 -9.98 -32.72
N GLN A 215 -21.64 -9.50 -31.93
CA GLN A 215 -21.92 -9.97 -30.57
C GLN A 215 -22.21 -11.49 -30.45
N LYS A 216 -22.94 -12.08 -31.42
CA LYS A 216 -23.29 -13.51 -31.40
C LYS A 216 -22.04 -14.42 -31.39
N ASN A 217 -21.03 -14.10 -32.20
CA ASN A 217 -19.83 -14.91 -32.32
C ASN A 217 -18.98 -14.83 -31.04
N TYR A 218 -18.81 -13.65 -30.47
CA TYR A 218 -18.03 -13.47 -29.24
C TYR A 218 -18.69 -14.10 -28.02
N ALA A 219 -20.03 -14.02 -27.88
CA ALA A 219 -20.74 -14.70 -26.80
C ALA A 219 -20.56 -16.23 -26.88
N SER A 220 -20.62 -16.80 -28.10
CA SER A 220 -20.35 -18.23 -28.32
C SER A 220 -18.93 -18.64 -27.91
N GLU A 221 -17.90 -17.85 -28.28
CA GLU A 221 -16.51 -18.11 -27.90
C GLU A 221 -16.30 -18.05 -26.39
N ILE A 222 -16.89 -17.05 -25.72
CA ILE A 222 -16.81 -16.91 -24.26
C ILE A 222 -17.45 -18.12 -23.58
N ASN A 223 -18.65 -18.54 -24.02
CA ASN A 223 -19.33 -19.69 -23.47
C ASN A 223 -18.53 -20.99 -23.67
N LYS A 224 -17.85 -21.15 -24.81
CA LYS A 224 -16.96 -22.31 -25.05
C LYS A 224 -15.78 -22.29 -24.07
N LYS A 225 -15.13 -21.15 -23.87
CA LYS A 225 -14.01 -21.00 -22.93
C LYS A 225 -14.42 -21.23 -21.48
N GLU A 226 -15.59 -20.74 -21.06
CA GLU A 226 -16.14 -20.97 -19.73
C GLU A 226 -16.48 -22.46 -19.50
N LYS A 227 -17.02 -23.13 -20.51
CA LYS A 227 -17.26 -24.58 -20.44
C LYS A 227 -15.96 -25.38 -20.27
N GLN A 228 -14.91 -25.04 -21.02
CA GLN A 228 -13.58 -25.62 -20.87
C GLN A 228 -13.00 -25.37 -19.49
N THR A 229 -13.09 -24.15 -18.97
CA THR A 229 -12.62 -23.80 -17.63
C THR A 229 -13.31 -24.65 -16.56
N ARG A 230 -14.64 -24.83 -16.64
CA ARG A 230 -15.40 -25.70 -15.71
C ARG A 230 -14.96 -27.17 -15.77
N LEU A 231 -14.68 -27.69 -16.96
CA LEU A 231 -14.17 -29.05 -17.11
C LEU A 231 -12.81 -29.21 -16.41
N ILE A 232 -11.90 -28.26 -16.63
CA ILE A 232 -10.59 -28.26 -15.98
C ILE A 232 -10.71 -28.15 -14.45
N ASP A 233 -11.56 -27.26 -13.94
CA ASP A 233 -11.81 -27.09 -12.51
C ASP A 233 -12.38 -28.39 -11.87
N ASN A 234 -13.24 -29.11 -12.58
CA ASN A 234 -13.78 -30.40 -12.12
C ASN A 234 -12.67 -31.47 -12.08
N GLU A 235 -11.81 -31.53 -13.08
CA GLU A 235 -10.67 -32.47 -13.07
C GLU A 235 -9.67 -32.15 -11.96
N ILE A 236 -9.37 -30.86 -11.69
CA ILE A 236 -8.55 -30.46 -10.55
C ILE A 236 -9.18 -30.96 -9.23
N LYS A 237 -10.47 -30.73 -9.03
CA LYS A 237 -11.20 -31.26 -7.84
C LYS A 237 -11.13 -32.76 -7.74
N LYS A 238 -11.20 -33.48 -8.87
CA LYS A 238 -11.06 -34.95 -8.89
C LYS A 238 -9.64 -35.36 -8.48
N LEU A 239 -8.61 -34.72 -9.00
CA LEU A 239 -7.22 -34.99 -8.61
C LEU A 239 -6.98 -34.72 -7.11
N ILE A 240 -7.53 -33.65 -6.56
CA ILE A 240 -7.46 -33.36 -5.12
C ILE A 240 -8.17 -34.48 -4.31
N ARG A 241 -9.36 -34.94 -4.73
CA ARG A 241 -10.07 -36.04 -4.07
C ARG A 241 -9.26 -37.34 -4.08
N LEU A 242 -8.67 -37.69 -5.22
CA LEU A 242 -7.82 -38.89 -5.35
C LEU A 242 -6.60 -38.77 -4.43
N ALA A 243 -5.98 -37.61 -4.34
CA ALA A 243 -4.85 -37.38 -3.46
C ALA A 243 -5.24 -37.45 -1.96
N ILE A 244 -6.43 -36.96 -1.58
CA ILE A 244 -6.97 -37.10 -0.24
C ILE A 244 -7.21 -38.61 0.06
N ALA A 245 -7.83 -39.35 -0.86
CA ALA A 245 -8.07 -40.76 -0.72
C ALA A 245 -6.76 -41.55 -0.61
N GLU A 246 -5.76 -41.25 -1.42
CA GLU A 246 -4.41 -41.85 -1.36
C GLU A 246 -3.72 -41.59 -0.01
N SER A 247 -3.83 -40.36 0.50
CA SER A 247 -3.32 -39.98 1.82
C SER A 247 -4.04 -40.71 2.98
N ASN A 248 -5.28 -41.11 2.80
CA ASN A 248 -6.17 -41.66 3.83
C ASN A 248 -6.37 -43.18 3.69
N LYS A 249 -5.48 -43.91 3.01
CA LYS A 249 -5.62 -45.38 2.76
C LYS A 249 -5.97 -46.20 4.00
N ASN A 250 -5.68 -45.68 5.20
CA ASN A 250 -5.96 -46.36 6.47
C ASN A 250 -7.07 -45.68 7.32
N ASN A 251 -7.70 -44.63 6.83
CA ASN A 251 -8.73 -43.85 7.57
C ASN A 251 -9.83 -43.38 6.62
N ASN A 252 -11.10 -43.65 6.93
CA ASN A 252 -12.27 -43.17 6.17
C ASN A 252 -12.54 -41.65 6.35
N SER A 253 -11.50 -40.83 6.34
CA SER A 253 -11.64 -39.39 6.48
C SER A 253 -11.81 -38.72 5.12
N THR A 254 -12.69 -37.73 5.05
CA THR A 254 -12.87 -36.84 3.87
C THR A 254 -11.82 -35.76 3.75
N ASN A 255 -10.96 -35.59 4.79
CA ASN A 255 -9.92 -34.58 4.89
C ASN A 255 -8.54 -35.24 4.85
N PHE A 256 -7.48 -34.49 4.54
CA PHE A 256 -6.12 -35.05 4.54
C PHE A 256 -5.70 -35.59 5.92
N ALA A 257 -5.22 -36.83 5.96
CA ALA A 257 -4.45 -37.29 7.10
C ALA A 257 -3.12 -36.53 7.16
N LEU A 258 -2.94 -35.72 8.20
CA LEU A 258 -1.74 -34.92 8.39
C LEU A 258 -0.77 -35.62 9.33
N THR A 259 0.47 -35.81 8.88
CA THR A 259 1.61 -36.10 9.75
C THR A 259 1.90 -34.91 10.70
N PRO A 260 2.68 -35.08 11.76
CA PRO A 260 3.11 -33.98 12.62
C PRO A 260 3.76 -32.83 11.82
N GLU A 261 4.63 -33.13 10.87
CA GLU A 261 5.28 -32.18 9.96
C GLU A 261 4.24 -31.49 9.06
N GLY A 262 3.28 -32.24 8.52
CA GLY A 262 2.20 -31.67 7.70
C GLY A 262 1.29 -30.72 8.48
N ARG A 263 1.07 -30.96 9.79
CA ARG A 263 0.35 -30.03 10.68
C ARG A 263 1.14 -28.76 10.87
N LEU A 264 2.45 -28.84 11.10
CA LEU A 264 3.34 -27.69 11.26
C LEU A 264 3.35 -26.85 9.99
N ILE A 265 3.55 -27.45 8.81
CA ILE A 265 3.50 -26.76 7.52
C ILE A 265 2.14 -26.06 7.33
N SER A 266 1.04 -26.74 7.66
CA SER A 266 -0.31 -26.16 7.56
C SER A 266 -0.50 -24.94 8.45
N THR A 267 -0.01 -24.99 9.70
CA THR A 267 -0.08 -23.89 10.65
C THR A 267 0.76 -22.71 10.18
N ASN A 268 1.97 -22.98 9.69
CA ASN A 268 2.88 -21.96 9.17
C ASN A 268 2.32 -21.32 7.88
N PHE A 269 1.74 -22.10 6.98
CA PHE A 269 1.07 -21.57 5.79
C PHE A 269 -0.05 -20.59 6.18
N GLN A 270 -0.88 -20.95 7.14
CA GLN A 270 -1.96 -20.11 7.64
C GLN A 270 -1.44 -18.85 8.33
N ALA A 271 -0.37 -18.93 9.10
CA ALA A 271 0.26 -17.79 9.78
C ALA A 271 0.87 -16.76 8.79
N ASN A 272 1.27 -17.22 7.60
CA ASN A 272 1.79 -16.38 6.54
C ASN A 272 0.72 -15.81 5.59
N LYS A 273 -0.55 -15.88 5.95
CA LYS A 273 -1.64 -15.30 5.16
C LYS A 273 -1.43 -13.79 4.96
N GLY A 274 -1.41 -13.34 3.70
CA GLY A 274 -1.14 -11.95 3.31
C GLY A 274 0.36 -11.61 3.20
N ARG A 275 1.24 -12.60 3.34
CA ARG A 275 2.71 -12.46 3.26
C ARG A 275 3.36 -13.50 2.35
N LEU A 276 2.56 -14.34 1.68
CA LEU A 276 3.12 -15.33 0.75
C LEU A 276 3.73 -14.60 -0.46
N PRO A 277 4.91 -15.04 -0.95
CA PRO A 277 5.51 -14.48 -2.14
C PRO A 277 4.60 -14.66 -3.36
N TRP A 278 4.77 -13.80 -4.33
CA TRP A 278 4.05 -13.93 -5.60
C TRP A 278 4.54 -15.17 -6.37
N PRO A 279 3.64 -15.89 -7.05
CA PRO A 279 4.00 -17.08 -7.82
C PRO A 279 4.75 -16.75 -9.13
N VAL A 280 5.00 -15.49 -9.42
CA VAL A 280 5.85 -14.97 -10.51
C VAL A 280 6.56 -13.71 -10.02
N LYS A 281 7.77 -13.42 -10.52
CA LYS A 281 8.56 -12.24 -10.11
C LYS A 281 7.87 -10.92 -10.43
N GLU A 282 7.18 -10.87 -11.58
CA GLU A 282 6.45 -9.69 -12.04
C GLU A 282 5.15 -10.11 -12.70
N GLY A 283 4.07 -9.37 -12.42
CA GLY A 283 2.79 -9.65 -13.05
C GLY A 283 1.66 -8.76 -12.58
N VAL A 284 0.55 -8.81 -13.32
CA VAL A 284 -0.67 -8.06 -13.05
C VAL A 284 -1.85 -9.02 -12.98
N ILE A 285 -2.69 -8.88 -11.95
CA ILE A 285 -3.91 -9.70 -11.83
C ILE A 285 -4.94 -9.20 -12.84
N ILE A 286 -5.16 -9.98 -13.89
CA ILE A 286 -6.13 -9.70 -14.95
C ILE A 286 -7.49 -10.34 -14.70
N ARG A 287 -7.57 -11.39 -13.87
CA ARG A 287 -8.83 -12.03 -13.45
C ARG A 287 -8.79 -12.30 -11.95
N ARG A 288 -9.83 -11.90 -11.24
CA ARG A 288 -9.94 -12.08 -9.79
C ARG A 288 -10.72 -13.34 -9.43
N PHE A 289 -10.60 -13.77 -8.20
CA PHE A 289 -11.38 -14.84 -7.60
C PHE A 289 -12.87 -14.50 -7.51
N GLY A 290 -13.72 -15.50 -7.66
CA GLY A 290 -15.17 -15.42 -7.47
C GLY A 290 -15.93 -15.11 -8.76
N THR A 291 -17.21 -14.81 -8.59
CA THR A 291 -18.12 -14.49 -9.71
C THR A 291 -18.01 -13.01 -10.05
N GLN A 292 -17.75 -12.73 -11.30
CA GLN A 292 -17.64 -11.35 -11.80
C GLN A 292 -18.28 -11.25 -13.19
N ARG A 293 -18.76 -10.05 -13.54
CA ARG A 293 -19.26 -9.80 -14.89
C ARG A 293 -18.12 -9.85 -15.89
N HIS A 294 -18.36 -10.45 -17.05
CA HIS A 294 -17.36 -10.44 -18.11
C HIS A 294 -17.05 -8.98 -18.51
N PRO A 295 -15.77 -8.56 -18.57
CA PRO A 295 -15.40 -7.17 -18.78
C PRO A 295 -15.92 -6.58 -20.09
N VAL A 296 -16.06 -7.43 -21.12
CA VAL A 296 -16.50 -7.03 -22.46
C VAL A 296 -17.98 -7.34 -22.69
N VAL A 297 -18.42 -8.56 -22.39
CA VAL A 297 -19.83 -9.00 -22.58
C VAL A 297 -20.54 -8.95 -21.23
N ARG A 298 -21.05 -7.79 -20.85
CA ARG A 298 -21.65 -7.53 -19.52
C ARG A 298 -22.87 -8.38 -19.18
N THR A 299 -23.47 -9.02 -20.17
CA THR A 299 -24.58 -9.98 -20.02
C THR A 299 -24.11 -11.36 -19.53
N THR A 300 -22.83 -11.64 -19.58
CA THR A 300 -22.22 -12.91 -19.20
C THR A 300 -21.44 -12.76 -17.89
N THR A 301 -21.61 -13.71 -16.97
CA THR A 301 -20.81 -13.83 -15.76
C THR A 301 -19.76 -14.89 -15.95
N ILE A 302 -18.57 -14.62 -15.40
CA ILE A 302 -17.47 -15.58 -15.30
C ILE A 302 -17.26 -15.92 -13.83
N ASN A 303 -17.00 -17.19 -13.57
CA ASN A 303 -16.63 -17.66 -12.23
C ASN A 303 -15.18 -18.13 -12.23
N SER A 304 -14.40 -17.74 -11.23
CA SER A 304 -13.00 -18.13 -11.09
C SER A 304 -12.73 -18.69 -9.70
N ASN A 305 -12.17 -19.88 -9.64
CA ASN A 305 -11.71 -20.53 -8.38
C ASN A 305 -10.31 -20.05 -7.96
N GLY A 306 -9.73 -19.07 -8.66
CA GLY A 306 -8.41 -18.52 -8.39
C GLY A 306 -8.22 -17.15 -9.02
N ILE A 307 -6.97 -16.77 -9.25
CA ILE A 307 -6.60 -15.56 -9.95
C ILE A 307 -5.85 -15.89 -11.25
N SER A 308 -5.91 -14.99 -12.24
CA SER A 308 -5.06 -15.07 -13.42
C SER A 308 -4.09 -13.90 -13.39
N ILE A 309 -2.80 -14.21 -13.51
CA ILE A 309 -1.71 -13.23 -13.45
C ILE A 309 -1.09 -13.17 -14.85
N ALA A 310 -1.19 -12.01 -15.50
CA ALA A 310 -0.46 -11.73 -16.73
C ALA A 310 0.97 -11.36 -16.39
N THR A 311 1.92 -11.94 -17.10
CA THR A 311 3.36 -11.75 -16.90
C THR A 311 4.09 -11.68 -18.21
N SER A 312 5.41 -11.44 -18.18
CA SER A 312 6.26 -11.39 -19.37
C SER A 312 6.43 -12.78 -20.01
N PRO A 313 6.68 -12.88 -21.32
CA PRO A 313 7.02 -14.15 -21.97
C PRO A 313 8.19 -14.85 -21.29
N ASN A 314 8.12 -16.18 -21.27
CA ASN A 314 9.14 -17.04 -20.63
C ASN A 314 9.29 -16.83 -19.12
N SER A 315 8.33 -16.19 -18.45
CA SER A 315 8.36 -16.05 -16.99
C SER A 315 8.27 -17.42 -16.31
N VAL A 316 9.08 -17.59 -15.26
CA VAL A 316 9.09 -18.77 -14.42
C VAL A 316 8.02 -18.64 -13.33
N ALA A 317 7.32 -19.74 -13.05
CA ALA A 317 6.44 -19.86 -11.91
C ALA A 317 7.22 -20.41 -10.71
N TYR A 318 6.99 -19.80 -9.53
CA TYR A 318 7.69 -20.11 -8.27
C TYR A 318 6.71 -20.61 -7.21
N SER A 319 7.19 -21.50 -6.33
CA SER A 319 6.40 -21.94 -5.18
C SER A 319 6.17 -20.80 -4.20
N VAL A 320 4.93 -20.64 -3.76
CA VAL A 320 4.58 -19.61 -2.78
C VAL A 320 4.91 -20.01 -1.35
N PHE A 321 5.17 -21.31 -1.09
CA PHE A 321 5.48 -21.84 0.24
C PHE A 321 6.09 -23.25 0.16
N ASP A 322 6.69 -23.69 1.30
CA ASP A 322 7.23 -25.02 1.46
C ASP A 322 6.13 -26.09 1.35
N GLY A 323 6.42 -27.19 0.68
CA GLY A 323 5.44 -28.27 0.49
C GLY A 323 5.96 -29.47 -0.26
N GLU A 324 5.03 -30.26 -0.76
CA GLU A 324 5.29 -31.46 -1.55
C GLU A 324 4.44 -31.42 -2.83
N VAL A 325 5.03 -31.78 -3.95
CA VAL A 325 4.31 -31.87 -5.24
C VAL A 325 3.31 -33.02 -5.17
N LEU A 326 2.04 -32.66 -5.07
CA LEU A 326 0.93 -33.61 -4.97
C LEU A 326 0.67 -34.27 -6.32
N SER A 327 0.68 -33.51 -7.40
CA SER A 327 0.42 -33.99 -8.76
C SER A 327 0.95 -33.04 -9.81
N VAL A 328 1.47 -33.60 -10.87
CA VAL A 328 1.68 -32.94 -12.16
C VAL A 328 0.61 -33.45 -13.09
N TYR A 329 -0.13 -32.57 -13.76
CA TYR A 329 -1.26 -32.94 -14.59
C TYR A 329 -1.28 -32.17 -15.91
N GLY A 330 -1.83 -32.81 -16.93
CA GLY A 330 -2.13 -32.20 -18.24
C GLY A 330 -3.52 -32.60 -18.69
N PHE A 331 -4.16 -31.74 -19.45
CA PHE A 331 -5.50 -32.01 -20.01
C PHE A 331 -5.46 -31.98 -21.53
N SER A 332 -6.31 -32.80 -22.16
CA SER A 332 -6.53 -32.70 -23.60
C SER A 332 -7.08 -31.31 -23.96
N GLY A 333 -6.33 -30.55 -24.75
CA GLY A 333 -6.68 -29.18 -25.14
C GLY A 333 -6.41 -28.09 -24.08
N GLY A 334 -5.65 -28.39 -23.01
CA GLY A 334 -5.20 -27.43 -22.00
C GLY A 334 -3.71 -27.58 -21.69
N ASN A 335 -3.08 -26.51 -21.24
CA ASN A 335 -1.69 -26.55 -20.80
C ASN A 335 -1.57 -27.24 -19.44
N PRO A 336 -0.43 -27.90 -19.15
CA PRO A 336 -0.22 -28.59 -17.90
C PRO A 336 -0.17 -27.67 -16.68
N GLY A 337 -0.28 -28.28 -15.49
CA GLY A 337 -0.20 -27.60 -14.22
C GLY A 337 0.36 -28.49 -13.12
N VAL A 338 0.64 -27.89 -11.97
CA VAL A 338 1.22 -28.50 -10.79
C VAL A 338 0.36 -28.18 -9.57
N LEU A 339 0.05 -29.22 -8.79
CA LEU A 339 -0.54 -29.10 -7.46
C LEU A 339 0.54 -29.31 -6.41
N ILE A 340 0.73 -28.35 -5.50
CA ILE A 340 1.65 -28.47 -4.37
C ILE A 340 0.84 -28.46 -3.08
N ARG A 341 1.13 -29.41 -2.20
CA ARG A 341 0.48 -29.59 -0.90
C ARG A 341 1.28 -28.88 0.20
N HIS A 342 0.63 -28.06 0.98
CA HIS A 342 1.16 -27.34 2.15
C HIS A 342 0.36 -27.74 3.41
N GLY A 343 0.49 -29.00 3.82
CA GLY A 343 -0.36 -29.60 4.87
C GLY A 343 -1.79 -29.83 4.39
N LYS A 344 -2.78 -29.08 4.91
CA LYS A 344 -4.17 -29.11 4.42
C LYS A 344 -4.44 -28.15 3.26
N TYR A 345 -3.52 -27.22 3.00
CA TYR A 345 -3.64 -26.28 1.90
C TYR A 345 -3.00 -26.82 0.63
N ILE A 346 -3.52 -26.39 -0.51
CA ILE A 346 -2.99 -26.76 -1.82
C ILE A 346 -2.89 -25.51 -2.66
N SER A 347 -1.70 -25.25 -3.22
CA SER A 347 -1.52 -24.29 -4.30
C SER A 347 -1.54 -24.98 -5.65
N ASN A 348 -2.15 -24.34 -6.63
CA ASN A 348 -2.25 -24.85 -8.00
C ASN A 348 -1.69 -23.82 -8.98
N TYR A 349 -0.75 -24.27 -9.78
CA TYR A 349 -0.06 -23.49 -10.81
C TYR A 349 -0.46 -24.10 -12.16
N GLN A 350 -1.27 -23.38 -12.93
CA GLN A 350 -1.82 -23.89 -14.19
C GLN A 350 -1.43 -22.97 -15.34
N ASN A 351 -1.43 -23.54 -16.54
CA ASN A 351 -1.04 -22.90 -17.78
C ASN A 351 0.47 -22.74 -17.90
N LEU A 352 1.19 -23.82 -17.65
CA LEU A 352 2.63 -23.92 -17.83
C LEU A 352 2.96 -24.49 -19.22
N SER A 353 4.09 -24.08 -19.80
CA SER A 353 4.63 -24.67 -21.05
C SER A 353 5.60 -25.82 -20.77
N SER A 354 6.34 -25.70 -19.67
CA SER A 354 7.25 -26.74 -19.17
C SER A 354 7.17 -26.82 -17.66
N ILE A 355 7.48 -27.99 -17.11
CA ILE A 355 7.42 -28.29 -15.67
C ILE A 355 8.78 -28.83 -15.25
N PHE A 356 9.33 -28.33 -14.13
CA PHE A 356 10.65 -28.69 -13.62
C PHE A 356 10.58 -29.70 -12.49
N VAL A 357 9.38 -29.99 -11.97
CA VAL A 357 9.13 -30.80 -10.78
C VAL A 357 8.29 -32.03 -11.11
N LYS A 358 8.34 -33.06 -10.29
CA LYS A 358 7.57 -34.30 -10.40
C LYS A 358 6.82 -34.63 -9.12
N LYS A 359 5.77 -35.49 -9.19
CA LYS A 359 5.02 -35.94 -8.03
C LYS A 359 5.94 -36.52 -6.94
N GLY A 360 5.78 -36.06 -5.70
CA GLY A 360 6.54 -36.45 -4.54
C GLY A 360 7.76 -35.57 -4.23
N ASP A 361 8.14 -34.64 -5.11
CA ASP A 361 9.25 -33.72 -4.84
C ASP A 361 8.90 -32.81 -3.66
N LYS A 362 9.87 -32.61 -2.75
CA LYS A 362 9.79 -31.62 -1.69
C LYS A 362 10.23 -30.27 -2.24
N ILE A 363 9.44 -29.25 -2.04
CA ILE A 363 9.59 -27.92 -2.59
C ILE A 363 9.71 -26.91 -1.46
N GLN A 364 10.62 -25.95 -1.60
CA GLN A 364 10.74 -24.80 -0.71
C GLN A 364 10.05 -23.56 -1.31
N ALA A 365 9.78 -22.57 -0.48
CA ALA A 365 9.28 -21.28 -0.96
C ALA A 365 10.29 -20.66 -1.95
N ASN A 366 9.79 -20.10 -3.07
CA ASN A 366 10.56 -19.55 -4.19
C ASN A 366 11.31 -20.57 -5.06
N ASP A 367 11.11 -21.86 -4.89
CA ASP A 367 11.64 -22.86 -5.86
C ASP A 367 10.92 -22.73 -7.20
N GLU A 368 11.64 -23.00 -8.28
CA GLU A 368 11.13 -22.95 -9.65
C GLU A 368 10.27 -24.18 -9.96
N ILE A 369 9.03 -23.93 -10.42
CA ILE A 369 8.05 -24.98 -10.73
C ILE A 369 8.02 -25.27 -12.22
N GLY A 370 8.13 -24.24 -13.04
CA GLY A 370 8.04 -24.37 -14.50
C GLY A 370 7.93 -23.03 -15.20
N ILE A 371 7.84 -23.06 -16.53
CA ILE A 371 7.69 -21.85 -17.36
C ILE A 371 6.22 -21.61 -17.67
N VAL A 372 5.76 -20.38 -17.53
CA VAL A 372 4.40 -19.98 -17.86
C VAL A 372 4.19 -20.00 -19.38
N PHE A 373 3.08 -20.61 -19.83
CA PHE A 373 2.74 -20.72 -21.25
C PHE A 373 2.41 -19.34 -21.85
N THR A 374 3.04 -19.05 -22.99
CA THR A 374 2.71 -17.89 -23.83
C THR A 374 1.81 -18.33 -24.97
N ASN A 375 0.61 -17.80 -25.03
CA ASN A 375 -0.32 -18.09 -26.12
C ASN A 375 0.13 -17.36 -27.40
N GLU A 376 0.55 -18.07 -28.43
CA GLU A 376 1.09 -17.51 -29.65
C GLU A 376 0.07 -16.66 -30.42
N SER A 377 -1.22 -17.03 -30.40
CA SER A 377 -2.27 -16.30 -31.12
C SER A 377 -2.64 -14.97 -30.44
N THR A 378 -2.45 -14.84 -29.14
CA THR A 378 -2.80 -13.62 -28.39
C THR A 378 -1.58 -12.88 -27.86
N GLY A 379 -0.40 -13.51 -27.88
CA GLY A 379 0.83 -12.97 -27.28
C GLY A 379 0.79 -12.88 -25.74
N LYS A 380 -0.26 -13.40 -25.10
CA LYS A 380 -0.44 -13.29 -23.65
C LYS A 380 0.21 -14.46 -22.92
N THR A 381 1.02 -14.14 -21.91
CA THR A 381 1.58 -15.09 -20.95
C THR A 381 0.79 -14.93 -19.65
N VAL A 382 0.06 -15.98 -19.25
CA VAL A 382 -0.87 -15.89 -18.10
C VAL A 382 -0.73 -17.11 -17.21
N LEU A 383 -0.30 -16.92 -15.97
CA LEU A 383 -0.37 -17.96 -14.93
C LEU A 383 -1.77 -17.95 -14.30
N LYS A 384 -2.40 -19.11 -14.20
CA LYS A 384 -3.60 -19.30 -13.38
C LYS A 384 -3.17 -19.88 -12.05
N PHE A 385 -3.48 -19.17 -10.97
CA PHE A 385 -3.07 -19.53 -9.61
C PHE A 385 -4.27 -19.68 -8.71
N ASN A 386 -4.36 -20.81 -8.01
CA ASN A 386 -5.44 -21.11 -7.08
C ASN A 386 -4.85 -21.53 -5.74
N VAL A 387 -5.58 -21.23 -4.66
CA VAL A 387 -5.32 -21.74 -3.32
C VAL A 387 -6.58 -22.50 -2.86
N PHE A 388 -6.40 -23.70 -2.34
CA PHE A 388 -7.48 -24.51 -1.77
C PHE A 388 -7.16 -24.79 -0.29
N ASN A 389 -8.18 -24.75 0.53
CA ASN A 389 -8.18 -25.33 1.87
C ASN A 389 -8.90 -26.68 1.75
N GLU A 390 -8.13 -27.75 1.70
CA GLU A 390 -8.60 -29.07 1.29
C GLU A 390 -9.26 -29.02 -0.10
N MET A 391 -10.59 -29.16 -0.18
CA MET A 391 -11.33 -29.10 -1.45
C MET A 391 -11.97 -27.72 -1.72
N LYS A 392 -11.96 -26.81 -0.74
CA LYS A 392 -12.62 -25.51 -0.85
C LYS A 392 -11.66 -24.48 -1.47
N PRO A 393 -12.00 -23.88 -2.62
CA PRO A 393 -11.18 -22.81 -3.16
C PRO A 393 -11.25 -21.56 -2.28
N GLU A 394 -10.11 -20.94 -2.05
CA GLU A 394 -9.97 -19.66 -1.35
C GLU A 394 -9.45 -18.57 -2.28
N ASN A 395 -9.72 -17.31 -1.94
CA ASN A 395 -9.24 -16.18 -2.73
C ASN A 395 -7.72 -16.01 -2.60
N PRO A 396 -6.91 -16.28 -3.63
CA PRO A 396 -5.46 -16.20 -3.52
C PRO A 396 -4.95 -14.79 -3.20
N ASN A 397 -5.69 -13.76 -3.60
CA ASN A 397 -5.27 -12.36 -3.38
C ASN A 397 -5.19 -11.94 -1.91
N ILE A 398 -5.83 -12.69 -0.99
CA ILE A 398 -5.73 -12.45 0.46
C ILE A 398 -4.56 -13.20 1.11
N TRP A 399 -3.90 -14.08 0.35
CA TRP A 399 -2.75 -14.88 0.79
C TRP A 399 -1.43 -14.25 0.37
N LEU A 400 -1.38 -13.66 -0.83
CA LEU A 400 -0.18 -13.06 -1.40
C LEU A 400 0.16 -11.73 -0.73
N ASP A 401 1.44 -11.43 -0.68
CA ASP A 401 1.99 -10.13 -0.24
C ASP A 401 1.45 -8.99 -1.12
N LYS A 402 1.27 -7.81 -0.51
CA LYS A 402 0.60 -6.65 -1.14
C LYS A 402 1.59 -5.64 -1.68
#